data_2d430aea4e9336c7b46102b50755b2d0
#
_entry.id   2d430aea4e9336c7b46102b50755b2d0
#
_cell.length_a   1.000
_cell.length_b   1.000
_cell.length_c   1.000
_cell.angle_alpha   90.00
_cell.angle_beta   90.00
_cell.angle_gamma   90.00
#
_symmetry.space_group_name_H-M   'P 1'
#
loop_
_entity.id
_entity.type
_entity.pdbx_description
1 polymer ?
#
loop_
_entity_poly.entity_id
_entity_poly.type
_entity_poly.pdbx_seq_one_letter_code
_entity_poly.pdbx_strand_id
1 'polypeptide(L)'
;MTEDLRISMIQSHIIWEDREENLGYYGELLRRVSGRTDLAVLPETFTTGFSMDVEKQADTMEGQTVPTIKEWAKKYKLAVAGSFIAKDNGKFYNRAFFITPEGEEYYYDKRHLFRMAEEDKHFSAGDKRLILSLIHISQPT
;
A
#
# COMPACT_ATOMS: atom_id res chain seq x y z
N MET A 1 16.24 2.52 26.92
CA MET A 1 16.21 1.35 26.01
C MET A 1 15.84 1.79 24.62
N THR A 2 16.64 1.42 23.67
CA THR A 2 16.28 1.61 22.27
C THR A 2 15.44 0.42 21.83
N GLU A 3 14.30 0.71 21.25
CA GLU A 3 13.48 -0.33 20.64
C GLU A 3 13.81 -0.40 19.16
N ASP A 4 14.00 -1.61 18.66
CA ASP A 4 14.27 -1.84 17.25
C ASP A 4 12.95 -1.91 16.47
N LEU A 5 12.90 -1.25 15.32
CA LEU A 5 11.79 -1.37 14.40
C LEU A 5 12.03 -2.58 13.49
N ARG A 6 11.12 -3.55 13.55
CA ARG A 6 11.21 -4.76 12.71
C ARG A 6 10.44 -4.52 11.42
N ILE A 7 11.12 -4.60 10.30
CA ILE A 7 10.54 -4.36 8.98
C ILE A 7 10.63 -5.63 8.16
N SER A 8 9.50 -6.05 7.57
CA SER A 8 9.45 -7.17 6.64
C SER A 8 9.17 -6.65 5.24
N MET A 9 10.08 -6.92 4.33
CA MET A 9 9.90 -6.63 2.90
C MET A 9 9.22 -7.84 2.26
N ILE A 10 8.01 -7.66 1.77
CA ILE A 10 7.27 -8.74 1.13
C ILE A 10 7.59 -8.71 -0.37
N GLN A 11 8.54 -9.52 -0.78
CA GLN A 11 8.92 -9.68 -2.18
C GLN A 11 8.27 -10.95 -2.71
N SER A 12 7.12 -10.79 -3.32
CA SER A 12 6.36 -11.91 -3.82
C SER A 12 5.73 -11.60 -5.15
N HIS A 13 5.22 -12.65 -5.79
CA HIS A 13 4.66 -12.55 -7.12
C HIS A 13 3.29 -11.88 -7.09
N ILE A 14 3.12 -10.82 -7.88
CA ILE A 14 1.83 -10.18 -8.05
C ILE A 14 1.08 -10.88 -9.18
N ILE A 15 -0.17 -11.25 -8.93
CA ILE A 15 -1.04 -11.82 -9.95
C ILE A 15 -1.54 -10.67 -10.83
N TRP A 16 -1.27 -10.75 -12.12
CA TRP A 16 -1.54 -9.66 -13.06
C TRP A 16 -3.03 -9.33 -13.15
N GLU A 17 -3.34 -8.06 -12.87
CA GLU A 17 -4.69 -7.50 -13.00
C GLU A 17 -5.78 -8.30 -12.26
N ASP A 18 -5.45 -8.85 -11.08
CA ASP A 18 -6.39 -9.62 -10.27
C ASP A 18 -6.37 -9.15 -8.83
N ARG A 19 -7.11 -8.08 -8.56
CA ARG A 19 -7.17 -7.45 -7.23
C ARG A 19 -7.61 -8.43 -6.16
N GLU A 20 -8.67 -9.17 -6.41
CA GLU A 20 -9.24 -10.06 -5.41
C GLU A 20 -8.25 -11.15 -4.98
N GLU A 21 -7.60 -11.79 -5.95
CA GLU A 21 -6.59 -12.82 -5.67
C GLU A 21 -5.39 -12.22 -4.95
N ASN A 22 -4.92 -11.04 -5.37
CA ASN A 22 -3.80 -10.38 -4.72
C ASN A 22 -4.12 -10.00 -3.27
N LEU A 23 -5.30 -9.48 -3.01
CA LEU A 23 -5.69 -9.14 -1.64
C LEU A 23 -5.72 -10.39 -0.76
N GLY A 24 -6.26 -11.50 -1.25
CA GLY A 24 -6.25 -12.75 -0.52
C GLY A 24 -4.84 -13.27 -0.26
N TYR A 25 -4.02 -13.27 -1.29
CA TYR A 25 -2.64 -13.77 -1.23
C TYR A 25 -1.76 -12.95 -0.27
N TYR A 26 -1.78 -11.62 -0.39
CA TYR A 26 -0.98 -10.77 0.49
C TYR A 26 -1.50 -10.75 1.92
N GLY A 27 -2.81 -10.86 2.11
CA GLY A 27 -3.39 -11.02 3.44
C GLY A 27 -2.84 -12.27 4.15
N GLU A 28 -2.71 -13.37 3.43
CA GLU A 28 -2.13 -14.61 3.98
C GLU A 28 -0.65 -14.44 4.33
N LEU A 29 0.11 -13.73 3.50
CA LEU A 29 1.51 -13.45 3.80
C LEU A 29 1.65 -12.58 5.06
N LEU A 30 0.78 -11.59 5.23
CA LEU A 30 0.79 -10.75 6.42
C LEU A 30 0.42 -11.55 7.68
N ARG A 31 -0.52 -12.47 7.55
CA ARG A 31 -0.87 -13.37 8.66
C ARG A 31 0.35 -14.14 9.14
N ARG A 32 1.17 -14.63 8.21
CA ARG A 32 2.38 -15.42 8.52
C ARG A 32 3.45 -14.63 9.26
N VAL A 33 3.55 -13.31 9.01
CA VAL A 33 4.55 -12.48 9.67
C VAL A 33 4.00 -11.76 10.91
N SER A 34 2.71 -11.93 11.19
CA SER A 34 2.08 -11.35 12.38
C SER A 34 2.80 -11.79 13.65
N GLY A 35 3.08 -10.83 14.54
CA GLY A 35 3.83 -11.07 15.77
C GLY A 35 5.36 -11.02 15.60
N ARG A 36 5.86 -10.96 14.37
CA ARG A 36 7.29 -10.96 14.06
C ARG A 36 7.78 -9.66 13.43
N THR A 37 6.88 -8.79 13.08
CA THR A 37 7.21 -7.54 12.38
C THR A 37 6.35 -6.40 12.88
N ASP A 38 6.87 -5.20 12.79
CA ASP A 38 6.14 -3.97 13.14
C ASP A 38 5.61 -3.28 11.89
N LEU A 39 6.30 -3.45 10.76
CA LEU A 39 5.94 -2.87 9.48
C LEU A 39 6.16 -3.89 8.36
N ALA A 40 5.12 -4.15 7.58
CA ALA A 40 5.22 -4.94 6.36
C ALA A 40 5.16 -4.01 5.15
N VAL A 41 6.13 -4.11 4.25
CA VAL A 41 6.19 -3.32 3.03
C VAL A 41 5.84 -4.20 1.84
N LEU A 42 4.74 -3.87 1.18
CA LEU A 42 4.25 -4.58 0.01
C LEU A 42 4.83 -3.97 -1.27
N PRO A 43 4.85 -4.73 -2.37
CA PRO A 43 5.35 -4.19 -3.64
C PRO A 43 4.50 -3.03 -4.17
N GLU A 44 5.09 -2.22 -5.03
CA GLU A 44 4.39 -1.18 -5.75
C GLU A 44 3.22 -1.78 -6.56
N THR A 45 2.06 -1.13 -6.50
CA THR A 45 0.82 -1.58 -7.16
C THR A 45 0.51 -3.06 -6.89
N PHE A 46 0.56 -3.44 -5.62
CA PHE A 46 0.50 -4.85 -5.23
C PHE A 46 -0.83 -5.54 -5.59
N THR A 47 -1.91 -4.78 -5.79
CA THR A 47 -3.23 -5.35 -6.09
C THR A 47 -3.38 -5.76 -7.55
N THR A 48 -2.60 -5.16 -8.47
CA THR A 48 -2.84 -5.33 -9.91
C THR A 48 -1.58 -5.62 -10.71
N GLY A 49 -0.39 -5.32 -10.16
CA GLY A 49 0.80 -5.15 -10.94
C GLY A 49 0.80 -3.77 -11.58
N PHE A 50 1.86 -3.46 -12.32
CA PHE A 50 2.05 -2.14 -12.92
C PHE A 50 1.25 -2.02 -14.23
N SER A 51 -0.08 -2.00 -14.11
CA SER A 51 -0.99 -1.96 -15.26
C SER A 51 -1.21 -0.54 -15.74
N MET A 52 -1.28 -0.35 -17.05
CA MET A 52 -1.68 0.93 -17.65
C MET A 52 -3.18 0.99 -17.94
N ASP A 53 -3.92 -0.09 -17.72
CA ASP A 53 -5.37 -0.13 -17.86
C ASP A 53 -6.06 0.42 -16.59
N VAL A 54 -5.79 1.69 -16.31
CA VAL A 54 -6.17 2.31 -15.05
C VAL A 54 -7.68 2.41 -14.84
N GLU A 55 -8.44 2.59 -15.91
CA GLU A 55 -9.90 2.71 -15.82
C GLU A 55 -10.51 1.42 -15.27
N LYS A 56 -9.98 0.27 -15.65
CA LYS A 56 -10.47 -1.03 -15.24
C LYS A 56 -9.88 -1.47 -13.91
N GLN A 57 -8.60 -1.14 -13.66
CA GLN A 57 -7.87 -1.68 -12.52
C GLN A 57 -7.85 -0.79 -11.28
N ALA A 58 -8.19 0.49 -11.42
CA ALA A 58 -8.16 1.40 -10.28
C ALA A 58 -9.27 1.10 -9.27
N ASP A 59 -8.95 1.37 -8.01
CA ASP A 59 -9.93 1.29 -6.93
C ASP A 59 -10.10 2.66 -6.28
N THR A 60 -11.29 2.94 -5.80
CA THR A 60 -11.56 4.16 -5.03
C THR A 60 -11.10 3.98 -3.59
N MET A 61 -11.05 5.07 -2.84
CA MET A 61 -10.66 5.01 -1.43
C MET A 61 -11.69 4.25 -0.58
N GLU A 62 -12.93 4.20 -1.01
CA GLU A 62 -14.01 3.47 -0.34
C GLU A 62 -14.25 2.08 -0.90
N GLY A 63 -13.46 1.68 -1.89
CA GLY A 63 -13.57 0.37 -2.53
C GLY A 63 -13.05 -0.75 -1.67
N GLN A 64 -12.56 -1.80 -2.30
CA GLN A 64 -12.13 -3.01 -1.61
C GLN A 64 -10.74 -2.88 -0.97
N THR A 65 -9.83 -2.14 -1.60
CA THR A 65 -8.41 -2.15 -1.25
C THR A 65 -8.13 -1.55 0.12
N VAL A 66 -8.48 -0.28 0.34
CA VAL A 66 -8.16 0.42 1.58
C VAL A 66 -8.83 -0.22 2.80
N PRO A 67 -10.13 -0.52 2.77
CA PRO A 67 -10.75 -1.20 3.92
C PRO A 67 -10.11 -2.54 4.26
N THR A 68 -9.68 -3.31 3.26
CA THR A 68 -8.99 -4.59 3.48
C THR A 68 -7.64 -4.39 4.16
N ILE A 69 -6.86 -3.42 3.71
CA ILE A 69 -5.55 -3.11 4.33
C ILE A 69 -5.73 -2.66 5.78
N LYS A 70 -6.72 -1.83 6.04
CA LYS A 70 -7.03 -1.36 7.41
C LYS A 70 -7.37 -2.54 8.32
N GLU A 71 -8.14 -3.48 7.82
CA GLU A 71 -8.48 -4.68 8.55
C GLU A 71 -7.24 -5.53 8.85
N TRP A 72 -6.33 -5.70 7.88
CA TRP A 72 -5.07 -6.42 8.09
C TRP A 72 -4.22 -5.77 9.19
N ALA A 73 -4.04 -4.46 9.11
CA ALA A 73 -3.21 -3.74 10.07
C ALA A 73 -3.73 -3.93 11.49
N LYS A 74 -5.03 -3.84 11.68
CA LYS A 74 -5.68 -4.03 12.98
C LYS A 74 -5.59 -5.47 13.45
N LYS A 75 -5.94 -6.41 12.57
CA LYS A 75 -6.02 -7.85 12.90
C LYS A 75 -4.66 -8.43 13.20
N TYR A 76 -3.67 -8.10 12.39
CA TYR A 76 -2.32 -8.66 12.50
C TYR A 76 -1.38 -7.79 13.32
N LYS A 77 -1.85 -6.66 13.82
CA LYS A 77 -1.13 -5.75 14.72
C LYS A 77 0.21 -5.32 14.14
N LEU A 78 0.17 -4.85 12.89
CA LEU A 78 1.34 -4.35 12.19
C LEU A 78 0.94 -3.17 11.30
N ALA A 79 1.91 -2.30 10.99
CA ALA A 79 1.69 -1.28 9.97
C ALA A 79 1.91 -1.89 8.59
N VAL A 80 1.18 -1.40 7.60
CA VAL A 80 1.29 -1.86 6.22
C VAL A 80 1.61 -0.67 5.31
N ALA A 81 2.63 -0.81 4.49
CA ALA A 81 3.00 0.17 3.48
C ALA A 81 3.03 -0.48 2.10
N GLY A 82 2.74 0.28 1.08
CA GLY A 82 2.74 -0.18 -0.30
C GLY A 82 2.12 0.86 -1.20
N SER A 83 1.68 0.46 -2.39
CA SER A 83 0.92 1.35 -3.26
C SER A 83 -0.13 0.58 -4.05
N PHE A 84 -1.11 1.31 -4.56
CA PHE A 84 -2.15 0.76 -5.41
C PHE A 84 -2.59 1.81 -6.44
N ILE A 85 -3.26 1.37 -7.48
CA ILE A 85 -3.83 2.26 -8.48
C ILE A 85 -5.12 2.83 -7.92
N ALA A 86 -5.12 4.12 -7.62
CA ALA A 86 -6.26 4.80 -7.00
C ALA A 86 -6.98 5.69 -8.00
N LYS A 87 -8.31 5.67 -7.93
CA LYS A 87 -9.16 6.63 -8.64
C LYS A 87 -9.70 7.63 -7.63
N ASP A 88 -9.45 8.90 -7.87
CA ASP A 88 -9.89 9.97 -6.98
C ASP A 88 -10.19 11.22 -7.80
N ASN A 89 -11.41 11.77 -7.66
CA ASN A 89 -11.85 12.96 -8.36
C ASN A 89 -11.72 12.85 -9.89
N GLY A 90 -12.01 11.67 -10.43
CA GLY A 90 -11.92 11.41 -11.87
C GLY A 90 -10.51 11.27 -12.43
N LYS A 91 -9.50 11.29 -11.56
CA LYS A 91 -8.09 11.11 -11.93
C LYS A 91 -7.54 9.83 -11.36
N PHE A 92 -6.44 9.35 -11.95
CA PHE A 92 -5.80 8.11 -11.55
C PHE A 92 -4.40 8.39 -11.00
N TYR A 93 -4.08 7.76 -9.87
CA TYR A 93 -2.80 7.94 -9.18
C TYR A 93 -2.16 6.62 -8.84
N ASN A 94 -0.85 6.57 -8.89
CA ASN A 94 -0.10 5.54 -8.19
C ASN A 94 0.04 6.03 -6.75
N ARG A 95 -0.84 5.55 -5.88
CA ARG A 95 -0.99 6.08 -4.52
C ARG A 95 -0.32 5.18 -3.51
N ALA A 96 0.75 5.68 -2.91
CA ALA A 96 1.38 5.01 -1.79
C ALA A 96 0.54 5.20 -0.54
N PHE A 97 0.54 4.18 0.31
CA PHE A 97 -0.18 4.21 1.57
C PHE A 97 0.72 3.76 2.71
N PHE A 98 0.40 4.23 3.90
CA PHE A 98 0.99 3.79 5.15
C PHE A 98 -0.17 3.75 6.16
N ILE A 99 -0.54 2.56 6.61
CA ILE A 99 -1.69 2.36 7.48
C ILE A 99 -1.22 1.68 8.76
N THR A 100 -1.55 2.27 9.90
CA THR A 100 -1.11 1.77 11.21
C THR A 100 -2.15 0.84 11.84
N PRO A 101 -1.74 -0.01 12.82
CA PRO A 101 -2.69 -0.86 13.53
C PRO A 101 -3.74 -0.06 14.30
N GLU A 102 -3.44 1.18 14.66
CA GLU A 102 -4.36 2.08 15.37
C GLU A 102 -5.38 2.74 14.43
N GLY A 103 -5.25 2.53 13.12
CA GLY A 103 -6.18 3.06 12.13
C GLY A 103 -5.78 4.40 11.54
N GLU A 104 -4.55 4.86 11.76
CA GLU A 104 -4.04 6.05 11.10
C GLU A 104 -3.71 5.74 9.65
N GLU A 105 -4.06 6.64 8.74
CA GLU A 105 -3.90 6.47 7.29
C GLU A 105 -3.11 7.63 6.72
N TYR A 106 -2.08 7.32 5.96
CA TYR A 106 -1.25 8.31 5.29
C TYR A 106 -1.11 7.93 3.84
N TYR A 107 -1.21 8.92 2.94
CA TYR A 107 -1.19 8.68 1.49
C TYR A 107 -0.26 9.65 0.80
N TYR A 108 0.37 9.15 -0.26
CA TYR A 108 1.25 9.94 -1.11
C TYR A 108 1.07 9.51 -2.56
N ASP A 109 0.74 10.44 -3.42
CA ASP A 109 0.61 10.16 -4.85
C ASP A 109 1.96 10.37 -5.53
N LYS A 110 2.37 9.39 -6.33
CA LYS A 110 3.67 9.41 -7.00
C LYS A 110 3.81 10.67 -7.85
N ARG A 111 4.85 11.46 -7.59
CA ARG A 111 5.07 12.75 -8.24
C ARG A 111 5.86 12.62 -9.54
N HIS A 112 6.88 11.76 -9.54
CA HIS A 112 7.78 11.58 -10.68
C HIS A 112 7.39 10.29 -11.40
N LEU A 113 6.58 10.43 -12.43
CA LEU A 113 6.03 9.31 -13.17
C LEU A 113 7.08 8.76 -14.15
N PHE A 114 7.04 7.45 -14.35
CA PHE A 114 8.02 6.76 -15.18
C PHE A 114 7.61 6.84 -16.66
N ARG A 115 8.21 7.75 -17.40
CA ARG A 115 7.85 8.02 -18.82
C ARG A 115 8.12 6.84 -19.74
N MET A 116 9.19 6.10 -19.50
CA MET A 116 9.55 4.96 -20.34
C MET A 116 8.53 3.83 -20.28
N ALA A 117 7.80 3.73 -19.16
CA ALA A 117 6.70 2.78 -19.00
C ALA A 117 5.34 3.41 -19.32
N GLU A 118 5.33 4.62 -19.88
CA GLU A 118 4.12 5.37 -20.25
C GLU A 118 3.24 5.73 -19.04
N GLU A 119 3.79 5.68 -17.83
CA GLU A 119 3.05 6.00 -16.62
C GLU A 119 2.44 7.41 -16.66
N ASP A 120 3.19 8.37 -17.20
CA ASP A 120 2.76 9.75 -17.31
C ASP A 120 1.56 9.97 -18.25
N LYS A 121 1.24 9.00 -19.10
CA LYS A 121 0.08 9.06 -19.98
C LYS A 121 -1.20 8.58 -19.31
N HIS A 122 -1.10 7.74 -18.28
CA HIS A 122 -2.24 7.08 -17.66
C HIS A 122 -2.50 7.56 -16.23
N PHE A 123 -1.45 7.97 -15.53
CA PHE A 123 -1.52 8.42 -14.13
C PHE A 123 -1.32 9.93 -14.03
N SER A 124 -1.93 10.52 -13.03
CA SER A 124 -1.68 11.92 -12.67
C SER A 124 -0.55 11.97 -11.64
N ALA A 125 0.30 13.00 -11.76
CA ALA A 125 1.36 13.23 -10.78
C ALA A 125 0.79 13.82 -9.50
N GLY A 126 1.34 13.40 -8.36
CA GLY A 126 1.01 14.00 -7.08
C GLY A 126 1.72 15.34 -6.88
N ASP A 127 1.21 16.15 -5.97
CA ASP A 127 1.75 17.49 -5.69
C ASP A 127 2.19 17.67 -4.24
N LYS A 128 2.10 16.61 -3.43
CA LYS A 128 2.36 16.69 -1.99
C LYS A 128 3.62 15.90 -1.61
N ARG A 129 4.23 16.31 -0.51
CA ARG A 129 5.30 15.55 0.14
C ARG A 129 4.76 14.97 1.43
N LEU A 130 5.12 13.71 1.71
CA LEU A 130 4.73 13.03 2.93
C LEU A 130 5.97 12.69 3.74
N ILE A 131 5.95 13.09 5.02
CA ILE A 131 6.99 12.73 5.99
C ILE A 131 6.29 12.03 7.14
N LEU A 132 6.78 10.83 7.47
CA LEU A 132 6.22 10.02 8.54
C LEU A 132 7.24 9.81 9.65
N SER A 133 6.78 9.80 10.91
CA SER A 133 7.59 9.39 12.03
C SER A 133 7.31 7.94 12.35
N LEU A 134 8.32 7.08 12.26
CA LEU A 134 8.21 5.66 12.56
C LEU A 134 8.35 5.35 14.05
N ILE A 135 8.73 6.34 14.85
CA ILE A 135 8.90 6.16 16.30
C ILE A 135 7.60 5.70 16.96
N HIS A 136 6.48 6.27 16.53
CA HIS A 136 5.17 5.95 17.11
C HIS A 136 4.66 4.56 16.76
N ILE A 137 5.24 3.93 15.75
CA ILE A 137 4.84 2.58 15.31
C ILE A 137 5.48 1.52 16.19
N SER A 138 6.72 1.72 16.60
CA SER A 138 7.48 0.75 17.36
C SER A 138 7.29 0.86 18.87
N GLN A 139 6.64 1.93 19.36
CA GLN A 139 6.43 2.12 20.78
C GLN A 139 5.15 1.40 21.25
N PRO A 140 5.23 0.62 22.32
CA PRO A 140 4.04 0.06 22.92
C PRO A 140 3.16 1.16 23.49
N THR A 141 1.88 1.08 23.26
CA THR A 141 0.91 2.01 23.81
C THR A 141 0.44 1.58 25.18
#